data_3653471ee2326f0898da7b3e5aa0c540
#
_entry.id   3653471ee2326f0898da7b3e5aa0c540
#
_cell.length_a   1.000
_cell.length_b   1.000
_cell.length_c   1.000
_cell.angle_alpha   90.00
_cell.angle_beta   90.00
_cell.angle_gamma   90.00
#
_symmetry.space_group_name_H-M   'P 1'
#
loop_
_entity.id
_entity.type
_entity.pdbx_description
1 polymer ?
#
loop_
_entity_poly.entity_id
_entity_poly.type
_entity_poly.pdbx_seq_one_letter_code
_entity_poly.pdbx_strand_id
1 'polypeptide(L)'
;SYYDEAPLSRMYKDSLAITPLMVELENGKKAVIMEAGLSNYPGMFLTANPQMPHGVKAEFAPYPQETVIGGYDRLNLVPTKRADVISKPNNAPYFCPNGRPTGKQTYPWRAVLVVTHDTQLANNDMMQRLAPECRIADTSWIKPGKVAWDWWNTCNLTGVDFKAGMNTPTYKKYIDFAAENQLEYIIIDEGWSGKESLMEDISPEINLEELVAYGNKKGVGIILWASWRNLTGGGDISPAVEQVISHYAQMGIKGFKIDFFDRDDQLAISSTEQLAACAAKHHMLLDLHGLKPFGIQRAYPNILNFEGVKGLENSKWEPIVNGAPLHDFPRYDVTAPYLRQLAGPMDYTPGAMVNATRSLFRSVNDHPMSQGTRVHQMAMYTVFEAPLQMLADSPSKYMKEQAVSYTHLRAHETSL
;
A
#
# COMPACT_ATOMS: atom_id res chain seq x y z
N SER A 1 -6.82 -3.34 8.35
CA SER A 1 -8.19 -3.01 7.91
C SER A 1 -8.97 -4.28 7.63
N TYR A 2 -10.14 -4.41 8.25
CA TYR A 2 -10.99 -5.57 8.08
C TYR A 2 -12.18 -5.18 7.22
N TYR A 3 -12.54 -6.07 6.30
CA TYR A 3 -13.80 -6.02 5.61
C TYR A 3 -14.85 -6.76 6.48
N ASP A 4 -15.94 -6.09 6.81
CA ASP A 4 -17.02 -6.64 7.61
C ASP A 4 -18.37 -6.29 6.97
N GLU A 5 -19.30 -7.23 6.98
CA GLU A 5 -20.67 -7.05 6.53
C GLU A 5 -21.60 -7.14 7.74
N ALA A 6 -22.25 -6.05 8.08
CA ALA A 6 -23.17 -6.02 9.20
C ALA A 6 -24.32 -5.05 8.95
N PRO A 7 -25.52 -5.30 9.52
CA PRO A 7 -26.57 -4.29 9.57
C PRO A 7 -26.07 -3.03 10.27
N LEU A 8 -26.45 -1.85 9.78
CA LEU A 8 -26.05 -0.56 10.41
C LEU A 8 -26.45 -0.50 11.89
N SER A 9 -27.55 -1.17 12.28
CA SER A 9 -27.96 -1.29 13.69
C SER A 9 -26.97 -2.06 14.57
N ARG A 10 -26.04 -2.83 13.99
CA ARG A 10 -24.97 -3.55 14.70
C ARG A 10 -23.63 -2.81 14.64
N MET A 11 -23.56 -1.68 13.98
CA MET A 11 -22.36 -0.83 14.03
C MET A 11 -22.23 -0.28 15.46
N TYR A 12 -21.22 -0.72 16.16
CA TYR A 12 -21.01 -0.30 17.54
C TYR A 12 -20.67 1.18 17.63
N LYS A 13 -21.09 1.83 18.71
CA LYS A 13 -20.87 3.26 18.97
C LYS A 13 -19.41 3.69 18.85
N ASP A 14 -18.50 2.80 19.23
CA ASP A 14 -17.04 3.07 19.24
C ASP A 14 -16.29 2.40 18.08
N SER A 15 -17.02 1.82 17.11
CA SER A 15 -16.42 1.27 15.89
C SER A 15 -16.25 2.36 14.84
N LEU A 16 -15.08 2.38 14.22
CA LEU A 16 -14.76 3.29 13.11
C LEU A 16 -14.65 2.49 11.82
N ALA A 17 -15.49 2.84 10.85
CA ALA A 17 -15.36 2.35 9.49
C ALA A 17 -14.55 3.35 8.64
N ILE A 18 -13.62 2.84 7.86
CA ILE A 18 -12.88 3.65 6.89
C ILE A 18 -13.74 3.89 5.64
N THR A 19 -13.43 4.92 4.88
CA THR A 19 -14.00 5.14 3.55
C THR A 19 -13.17 4.41 2.48
N PRO A 20 -13.77 3.89 1.39
CA PRO A 20 -15.20 3.88 1.07
C PRO A 20 -16.04 2.98 1.99
N LEU A 21 -17.21 3.45 2.41
CA LEU A 21 -18.22 2.65 3.12
C LEU A 21 -19.43 2.46 2.23
N MET A 22 -19.80 1.22 1.97
CA MET A 22 -21.01 0.88 1.20
C MET A 22 -22.16 0.52 2.12
N VAL A 23 -23.34 1.07 1.83
CA VAL A 23 -24.59 0.77 2.50
C VAL A 23 -25.55 0.22 1.46
N GLU A 24 -26.06 -0.97 1.68
CA GLU A 24 -27.16 -1.54 0.88
C GLU A 24 -28.50 -1.03 1.41
N LEU A 25 -29.31 -0.50 0.50
CA LEU A 25 -30.61 0.09 0.81
C LEU A 25 -31.71 -0.93 0.58
N GLU A 26 -32.85 -0.77 1.29
CA GLU A 26 -34.01 -1.70 1.22
C GLU A 26 -34.55 -1.93 -0.20
N ASN A 27 -34.36 -0.96 -1.11
CA ASN A 27 -34.78 -1.05 -2.51
C ASN A 27 -33.74 -1.73 -3.42
N GLY A 28 -32.71 -2.35 -2.87
CA GLY A 28 -31.62 -3.01 -3.60
C GLY A 28 -30.58 -2.07 -4.21
N LYS A 29 -30.71 -0.75 -4.04
CA LYS A 29 -29.68 0.21 -4.41
C LYS A 29 -28.54 0.18 -3.39
N LYS A 30 -27.36 0.59 -3.81
CA LYS A 30 -26.20 0.75 -2.91
C LYS A 30 -25.76 2.21 -2.89
N ALA A 31 -25.48 2.71 -1.71
CA ALA A 31 -24.89 4.02 -1.48
C ALA A 31 -23.47 3.84 -0.97
N VAL A 32 -22.50 4.46 -1.64
CA VAL A 32 -21.09 4.40 -1.21
C VAL A 32 -20.65 5.79 -0.77
N ILE A 33 -20.24 5.90 0.48
CA ILE A 33 -19.71 7.13 1.07
C ILE A 33 -18.20 7.13 0.87
N MET A 34 -17.69 8.19 0.23
CA MET A 34 -16.28 8.33 -0.16
C MET A 34 -15.74 9.72 0.14
N GLU A 35 -14.42 9.83 0.16
CA GLU A 35 -13.72 11.13 0.15
C GLU A 35 -12.64 11.15 -0.92
N ALA A 36 -12.45 12.32 -1.52
CA ALA A 36 -11.43 12.54 -2.56
C ALA A 36 -10.74 13.89 -2.39
N GLY A 37 -9.52 13.99 -2.93
CA GLY A 37 -8.74 15.22 -2.87
C GLY A 37 -8.36 15.60 -1.45
N LEU A 38 -8.13 14.62 -0.58
CA LEU A 38 -7.66 14.83 0.77
C LEU A 38 -6.23 15.39 0.73
N SER A 39 -6.07 16.58 1.28
CA SER A 39 -4.80 17.30 1.36
C SER A 39 -4.84 18.20 2.58
N ASN A 40 -3.84 18.13 3.42
CA ASN A 40 -3.71 18.95 4.63
C ASN A 40 -4.96 18.95 5.53
N TYR A 41 -5.66 17.82 5.59
CA TYR A 41 -6.86 17.60 6.39
C TYR A 41 -6.93 16.11 6.79
N PRO A 42 -7.44 15.76 7.98
CA PRO A 42 -7.51 14.36 8.38
C PRO A 42 -8.51 13.57 7.54
N GLY A 43 -8.23 12.28 7.35
CA GLY A 43 -9.13 11.32 6.73
C GLY A 43 -10.41 11.13 7.53
N MET A 44 -11.51 10.87 6.81
CA MET A 44 -12.82 10.65 7.42
C MET A 44 -13.01 9.19 7.82
N PHE A 45 -13.38 8.98 9.07
CA PHE A 45 -13.99 7.75 9.55
C PHE A 45 -15.49 7.92 9.69
N LEU A 46 -16.21 6.81 9.69
CA LEU A 46 -17.66 6.77 9.90
C LEU A 46 -17.98 5.89 11.11
N THR A 47 -18.89 6.36 11.95
CA THR A 47 -19.38 5.61 13.11
C THR A 47 -20.91 5.65 13.15
N ALA A 48 -21.53 4.81 13.98
CA ALA A 48 -22.96 4.85 14.20
C ALA A 48 -23.39 6.23 14.74
N ASN A 49 -24.48 6.76 14.21
CA ASN A 49 -25.05 8.01 14.72
C ASN A 49 -26.07 7.70 15.81
N PRO A 50 -25.81 8.04 17.10
CA PRO A 50 -26.74 7.73 18.19
C PRO A 50 -28.05 8.51 18.12
N GLN A 51 -28.09 9.62 17.36
CA GLN A 51 -29.27 10.47 17.21
C GLN A 51 -30.13 10.08 16.00
N MET A 52 -29.63 9.20 15.14
CA MET A 52 -30.33 8.79 13.90
C MET A 52 -30.19 7.28 13.72
N PRO A 53 -31.20 6.49 14.07
CA PRO A 53 -31.22 5.05 13.79
C PRO A 53 -30.92 4.79 12.31
N HIS A 54 -30.04 3.84 12.02
CA HIS A 54 -29.54 3.55 10.67
C HIS A 54 -28.76 4.68 9.99
N GLY A 55 -28.33 5.69 10.74
CA GLY A 55 -27.46 6.76 10.26
C GLY A 55 -26.00 6.56 10.63
N VAL A 56 -25.11 7.12 9.85
CA VAL A 56 -23.68 7.20 10.16
C VAL A 56 -23.26 8.65 10.41
N LYS A 57 -22.24 8.83 11.21
CA LYS A 57 -21.67 10.12 11.58
C LYS A 57 -20.18 10.13 11.21
N ALA A 58 -19.70 11.23 10.67
CA ALA A 58 -18.27 11.41 10.40
C ALA A 58 -17.49 11.69 11.68
N GLU A 59 -16.34 11.03 11.81
CA GLU A 59 -15.36 11.26 12.88
C GLU A 59 -13.99 11.52 12.26
N PHE A 60 -13.21 12.37 12.92
CA PHE A 60 -11.89 12.78 12.46
C PHE A 60 -10.88 12.71 13.60
N ALA A 61 -9.69 12.23 13.33
CA ALA A 61 -8.61 12.26 14.30
C ALA A 61 -8.17 13.70 14.55
N PRO A 62 -8.17 14.20 15.81
CA PRO A 62 -7.67 15.52 16.11
C PRO A 62 -6.18 15.67 15.77
N TYR A 63 -5.75 16.89 15.48
CA TYR A 63 -4.36 17.19 15.11
C TYR A 63 -3.37 16.67 16.17
N PRO A 64 -2.33 15.90 15.79
CA PRO A 64 -1.33 15.42 16.74
C PRO A 64 -0.42 16.58 17.19
N GLN A 65 -0.30 16.77 18.50
CA GLN A 65 0.60 17.77 19.12
C GLN A 65 1.93 17.15 19.51
N GLU A 66 1.89 15.91 19.97
CA GLU A 66 3.07 15.15 20.38
C GLU A 66 2.96 13.74 19.83
N THR A 67 4.07 13.23 19.32
CA THR A 67 4.21 11.86 18.84
C THR A 67 5.43 11.22 19.47
N VAL A 68 5.34 9.92 19.73
CA VAL A 68 6.46 9.11 20.20
C VAL A 68 6.66 7.91 19.28
N ILE A 69 7.86 7.37 19.30
CA ILE A 69 8.16 6.12 18.63
C ILE A 69 7.54 4.97 19.42
N GLY A 70 6.69 4.19 18.78
CA GLY A 70 5.96 3.08 19.41
C GLY A 70 5.36 2.13 18.40
N GLY A 71 4.27 1.46 18.77
CA GLY A 71 3.60 0.48 17.92
C GLY A 71 4.39 -0.82 17.73
N TYR A 72 4.04 -1.55 16.67
CA TYR A 72 4.71 -2.81 16.34
C TYR A 72 6.21 -2.56 16.12
N ASP A 73 7.02 -3.29 16.85
CA ASP A 73 8.49 -3.26 16.79
C ASP A 73 9.12 -1.82 16.77
N ARG A 74 8.41 -0.83 17.34
CA ARG A 74 8.80 0.59 17.36
C ARG A 74 8.90 1.24 15.98
N LEU A 75 8.17 0.75 15.00
CA LEU A 75 8.16 1.26 13.61
C LEU A 75 7.14 2.38 13.37
N ASN A 76 6.22 2.62 14.32
CA ASN A 76 5.17 3.62 14.18
C ASN A 76 5.51 4.95 14.88
N LEU A 77 4.90 6.03 14.39
CA LEU A 77 4.79 7.31 15.08
C LEU A 77 3.42 7.39 15.76
N VAL A 78 3.38 7.19 17.07
CA VAL A 78 2.15 7.12 17.86
C VAL A 78 1.84 8.47 18.49
N PRO A 79 0.67 9.08 18.22
CA PRO A 79 0.26 10.32 18.87
C PRO A 79 -0.04 10.10 20.37
N THR A 80 0.65 10.82 21.23
CA THR A 80 0.44 10.78 22.69
C THR A 80 -0.40 11.94 23.19
N LYS A 81 -0.43 13.03 22.43
CA LYS A 81 -1.25 14.20 22.71
C LYS A 81 -1.85 14.75 21.43
N ARG A 82 -3.11 15.12 21.50
CA ARG A 82 -3.86 15.70 20.39
C ARG A 82 -4.41 17.08 20.77
N ALA A 83 -4.60 17.95 19.79
CA ALA A 83 -5.21 19.26 19.96
C ALA A 83 -6.74 19.14 20.06
N ASP A 84 -7.39 20.22 20.49
CA ASP A 84 -8.86 20.32 20.46
C ASP A 84 -9.42 20.55 19.04
N VAL A 85 -8.56 20.80 18.06
CA VAL A 85 -8.93 21.01 16.65
C VAL A 85 -8.52 19.83 15.80
N ILE A 86 -9.34 19.48 14.80
CA ILE A 86 -9.05 18.39 13.86
C ILE A 86 -8.01 18.77 12.81
N SER A 87 -7.90 20.05 12.48
CA SER A 87 -6.92 20.55 11.52
C SER A 87 -6.41 21.93 11.90
N LYS A 88 -5.20 22.23 11.47
CA LYS A 88 -4.58 23.55 11.54
C LYS A 88 -4.38 24.11 10.14
N PRO A 89 -4.51 25.42 9.93
CA PRO A 89 -4.17 26.04 8.65
C PRO A 89 -2.72 25.70 8.25
N ASN A 90 -2.52 25.34 7.00
CA ASN A 90 -1.19 25.11 6.48
C ASN A 90 -0.52 26.44 6.07
N ASN A 91 0.50 26.84 6.81
CA ASN A 91 1.32 27.99 6.47
C ASN A 91 2.59 27.58 5.68
N ALA A 92 2.76 26.30 5.36
CA ALA A 92 3.93 25.83 4.66
C ALA A 92 3.92 26.27 3.18
N PRO A 93 5.02 26.82 2.67
CA PRO A 93 5.10 27.34 1.29
C PRO A 93 5.03 26.24 0.21
N TYR A 94 5.10 24.97 0.58
CA TYR A 94 5.18 23.84 -0.36
C TYR A 94 3.92 23.57 -1.19
N PHE A 95 2.74 24.03 -0.75
CA PHE A 95 1.46 23.66 -1.35
C PHE A 95 0.74 24.80 -2.07
N CYS A 96 1.37 25.93 -2.16
CA CYS A 96 0.82 27.03 -2.93
C CYS A 96 1.39 27.01 -4.35
N PRO A 97 0.59 26.89 -5.41
CA PRO A 97 1.07 26.97 -6.79
C PRO A 97 1.87 28.24 -7.09
N ASN A 98 1.73 29.28 -6.27
CA ASN A 98 2.36 30.57 -6.41
C ASN A 98 3.34 30.93 -5.28
N GLY A 99 3.74 29.98 -4.45
CA GLY A 99 4.70 30.21 -3.36
C GLY A 99 4.21 31.13 -2.23
N ARG A 100 2.92 31.46 -2.18
CA ARG A 100 2.32 32.30 -1.13
C ARG A 100 1.54 31.44 -0.14
N PRO A 101 1.81 31.53 1.17
CA PRO A 101 0.94 30.92 2.17
C PRO A 101 -0.46 31.54 2.03
N THR A 102 -1.44 30.75 1.67
CA THR A 102 -2.79 31.29 1.45
C THR A 102 -3.58 31.52 2.73
N GLY A 103 -3.13 30.95 3.85
CA GLY A 103 -3.87 30.93 5.12
C GLY A 103 -5.28 30.30 5.00
N LYS A 104 -5.58 29.71 3.85
CA LYS A 104 -6.88 29.09 3.58
C LYS A 104 -6.79 27.59 3.78
N GLN A 105 -7.71 27.06 4.54
CA GLN A 105 -7.93 25.63 4.67
C GLN A 105 -8.66 25.14 3.41
N THR A 106 -8.10 24.12 2.73
CA THR A 106 -8.82 23.39 1.70
C THR A 106 -9.50 22.18 2.34
N TYR A 107 -10.73 21.91 1.91
CA TYR A 107 -11.49 20.75 2.37
C TYR A 107 -11.57 19.72 1.27
N PRO A 108 -11.43 18.42 1.60
CA PRO A 108 -11.63 17.37 0.63
C PRO A 108 -13.10 17.25 0.22
N TRP A 109 -13.33 16.62 -0.93
CA TRP A 109 -14.68 16.24 -1.35
C TRP A 109 -15.22 15.12 -0.46
N ARG A 110 -16.50 15.24 -0.11
CA ARG A 110 -17.29 14.15 0.48
C ARG A 110 -18.36 13.81 -0.55
N ALA A 111 -18.32 12.59 -1.05
CA ALA A 111 -19.19 12.15 -2.12
C ALA A 111 -20.01 10.93 -1.68
N VAL A 112 -21.26 10.87 -2.17
CA VAL A 112 -22.10 9.69 -2.03
C VAL A 112 -22.43 9.20 -3.44
N LEU A 113 -21.90 8.06 -3.80
CA LEU A 113 -22.21 7.37 -5.05
C LEU A 113 -23.44 6.48 -4.81
N VAL A 114 -24.49 6.67 -5.61
CA VAL A 114 -25.68 5.79 -5.57
C VAL A 114 -25.72 4.95 -6.84
N VAL A 115 -25.70 3.64 -6.69
CA VAL A 115 -25.74 2.69 -7.80
C VAL A 115 -26.95 1.74 -7.70
N THR A 116 -27.41 1.30 -8.85
CA THR A 116 -28.52 0.35 -8.99
C THR A 116 -28.04 -1.04 -9.39
N HIS A 117 -26.80 -1.15 -9.88
CA HIS A 117 -26.17 -2.39 -10.29
C HIS A 117 -24.70 -2.40 -9.87
N ASP A 118 -24.16 -3.53 -9.46
CA ASP A 118 -22.77 -3.68 -8.98
C ASP A 118 -21.73 -3.38 -10.08
N THR A 119 -22.07 -3.59 -11.33
CA THR A 119 -21.21 -3.24 -12.47
C THR A 119 -20.87 -1.74 -12.55
N GLN A 120 -21.71 -0.88 -11.93
CA GLN A 120 -21.44 0.57 -11.85
C GLN A 120 -20.36 0.92 -10.82
N LEU A 121 -20.00 -0.03 -9.94
CA LEU A 121 -18.89 0.12 -9.00
C LEU A 121 -17.54 -0.17 -9.70
N ALA A 122 -17.49 -1.23 -10.50
CA ALA A 122 -16.26 -1.73 -11.12
C ALA A 122 -15.56 -0.69 -12.02
N ASN A 123 -16.32 0.15 -12.71
CA ASN A 123 -15.80 1.15 -13.64
C ASN A 123 -15.99 2.59 -13.14
N ASN A 124 -16.02 2.79 -11.83
CA ASN A 124 -16.26 4.11 -11.27
C ASN A 124 -14.95 4.88 -11.05
N ASP A 125 -14.81 6.03 -11.69
CA ASP A 125 -13.66 6.92 -11.61
C ASP A 125 -13.95 8.24 -10.87
N MET A 126 -15.00 8.28 -10.05
CA MET A 126 -15.41 9.50 -9.34
C MET A 126 -14.30 10.06 -8.46
N MET A 127 -13.52 9.18 -7.80
CA MET A 127 -12.40 9.59 -6.96
C MET A 127 -11.34 10.33 -7.78
N GLN A 128 -10.98 9.80 -8.95
CA GLN A 128 -10.01 10.42 -9.85
C GLN A 128 -10.53 11.78 -10.37
N ARG A 129 -11.80 11.87 -10.75
CA ARG A 129 -12.39 13.12 -11.26
C ARG A 129 -12.43 14.22 -10.21
N LEU A 130 -12.67 13.88 -8.95
CA LEU A 130 -12.71 14.84 -7.84
C LEU A 130 -11.33 15.16 -7.26
N ALA A 131 -10.33 14.34 -7.55
CA ALA A 131 -8.97 14.53 -7.06
C ALA A 131 -8.27 15.69 -7.79
N PRO A 132 -7.29 16.34 -7.15
CA PRO A 132 -6.49 17.39 -7.77
C PRO A 132 -5.77 16.89 -9.03
N GLU A 133 -5.56 17.80 -9.98
CA GLU A 133 -4.81 17.52 -11.21
C GLU A 133 -3.35 17.19 -10.91
N CYS A 134 -2.71 16.50 -11.87
CA CYS A 134 -1.29 16.12 -11.79
C CYS A 134 -0.41 17.37 -11.59
N ARG A 135 0.51 17.26 -10.62
CA ARG A 135 1.46 18.33 -10.27
C ARG A 135 2.88 18.04 -10.75
N ILE A 136 3.10 16.92 -11.39
CA ILE A 136 4.38 16.52 -11.97
C ILE A 136 4.38 16.94 -13.44
N ALA A 137 5.32 17.79 -13.82
CA ALA A 137 5.38 18.34 -15.18
C ALA A 137 5.77 17.29 -16.23
N ASP A 138 6.69 16.39 -15.88
CA ASP A 138 7.10 15.26 -16.71
C ASP A 138 6.87 13.96 -15.96
N THR A 139 5.94 13.15 -16.46
CA THR A 139 5.60 11.84 -15.91
C THR A 139 6.21 10.67 -16.68
N SER A 140 6.99 10.92 -17.71
CA SER A 140 7.55 9.90 -18.62
C SER A 140 8.49 8.90 -17.94
N TRP A 141 9.07 9.26 -16.80
CA TRP A 141 9.92 8.41 -15.98
C TRP A 141 9.14 7.46 -15.06
N ILE A 142 7.86 7.72 -14.82
CA ILE A 142 7.00 6.88 -13.98
C ILE A 142 6.63 5.65 -14.77
N LYS A 143 7.14 4.51 -14.34
CA LYS A 143 6.88 3.23 -15.01
C LYS A 143 6.22 2.26 -14.05
N PRO A 144 4.94 1.94 -14.24
CA PRO A 144 4.31 0.78 -13.62
C PRO A 144 5.05 -0.51 -13.97
N GLY A 145 4.88 -1.54 -13.18
CA GLY A 145 5.53 -2.81 -13.46
C GLY A 145 5.23 -3.92 -12.49
N LYS A 146 5.82 -5.07 -12.74
CA LYS A 146 5.75 -6.26 -11.90
C LYS A 146 6.98 -6.33 -11.01
N VAL A 147 6.80 -6.86 -9.81
CA VAL A 147 7.80 -6.88 -8.75
C VAL A 147 7.96 -8.27 -8.16
N ALA A 148 9.18 -8.77 -8.07
CA ALA A 148 9.47 -9.91 -7.22
C ALA A 148 9.70 -9.41 -5.79
N TRP A 149 8.84 -9.87 -4.85
CA TRP A 149 8.82 -9.43 -3.46
C TRP A 149 9.19 -10.58 -2.52
N ASP A 150 9.99 -10.30 -1.50
CA ASP A 150 10.66 -11.28 -0.66
C ASP A 150 9.98 -11.53 0.70
N TRP A 151 9.24 -10.56 1.22
CA TRP A 151 8.78 -10.56 2.61
C TRP A 151 7.74 -11.67 2.90
N TRP A 152 6.69 -11.80 2.05
CA TRP A 152 5.65 -12.80 2.31
C TRP A 152 6.21 -14.22 2.32
N ASN A 153 7.11 -14.52 1.41
CA ASN A 153 7.72 -15.84 1.28
C ASN A 153 8.95 -16.05 2.18
N THR A 154 9.34 -15.06 3.01
CA THR A 154 10.47 -15.11 3.94
C THR A 154 11.80 -15.45 3.25
N CYS A 155 12.04 -14.89 2.07
CA CYS A 155 13.20 -15.18 1.22
C CYS A 155 13.43 -16.68 0.96
N ASN A 156 12.39 -17.50 0.89
CA ASN A 156 12.47 -18.98 0.80
C ASN A 156 12.94 -19.46 -0.59
N LEU A 157 14.22 -19.27 -0.89
CA LEU A 157 14.85 -19.85 -2.07
C LEU A 157 15.26 -21.30 -1.83
N THR A 158 15.09 -22.16 -2.84
CA THR A 158 15.56 -23.54 -2.86
C THR A 158 16.37 -23.80 -4.11
N GLY A 159 17.31 -24.77 -4.07
CA GLY A 159 18.18 -25.08 -5.19
C GLY A 159 19.32 -24.07 -5.39
N VAL A 160 19.74 -23.41 -4.31
CA VAL A 160 20.88 -22.49 -4.26
C VAL A 160 21.98 -23.09 -3.37
N ASP A 161 23.22 -22.70 -3.58
CA ASP A 161 24.41 -23.17 -2.89
C ASP A 161 24.84 -22.28 -1.70
N PHE A 162 23.95 -21.37 -1.31
CA PHE A 162 24.14 -20.44 -0.18
C PHE A 162 22.90 -20.45 0.73
N LYS A 163 23.04 -19.91 1.93
CA LYS A 163 21.90 -19.70 2.84
C LYS A 163 21.06 -18.54 2.34
N ALA A 164 19.82 -18.81 1.91
CA ALA A 164 18.86 -17.78 1.54
C ALA A 164 18.46 -16.94 2.76
N GLY A 165 18.16 -15.66 2.53
CA GLY A 165 17.79 -14.67 3.54
C GLY A 165 18.07 -13.24 3.08
N MET A 166 18.12 -12.30 4.03
CA MET A 166 18.43 -10.89 3.78
C MET A 166 19.94 -10.74 3.49
N ASN A 167 20.36 -11.11 2.27
CA ASN A 167 21.77 -11.03 1.84
C ASN A 167 21.90 -10.82 0.33
N THR A 168 23.03 -10.30 -0.09
CA THR A 168 23.36 -10.00 -1.49
C THR A 168 23.17 -11.19 -2.46
N PRO A 169 23.62 -12.42 -2.16
CA PRO A 169 23.39 -13.56 -3.05
C PRO A 169 21.91 -13.87 -3.29
N THR A 170 21.07 -13.76 -2.25
CA THR A 170 19.62 -13.94 -2.38
C THR A 170 19.03 -12.95 -3.37
N TYR A 171 19.33 -11.65 -3.23
CA TYR A 171 18.74 -10.62 -4.11
C TYR A 171 19.30 -10.68 -5.54
N LYS A 172 20.51 -11.16 -5.75
CA LYS A 172 20.96 -11.48 -7.12
C LYS A 172 20.09 -12.55 -7.78
N LYS A 173 19.63 -13.55 -7.04
CA LYS A 173 18.68 -14.56 -7.57
C LYS A 173 17.30 -13.97 -7.84
N TYR A 174 16.81 -13.03 -7.01
CA TYR A 174 15.59 -12.28 -7.31
C TYR A 174 15.74 -11.44 -8.58
N ILE A 175 16.88 -10.78 -8.77
CA ILE A 175 17.18 -10.00 -9.98
C ILE A 175 17.28 -10.93 -11.21
N ASP A 176 17.93 -12.10 -11.11
CA ASP A 176 17.99 -13.08 -12.19
C ASP A 176 16.58 -13.52 -12.60
N PHE A 177 15.76 -13.91 -11.62
CA PHE A 177 14.37 -14.30 -11.84
C PHE A 177 13.57 -13.18 -12.49
N ALA A 178 13.70 -11.95 -12.00
CA ALA A 178 13.00 -10.80 -12.55
C ALA A 178 13.40 -10.57 -14.03
N ALA A 179 14.69 -10.59 -14.34
CA ALA A 179 15.19 -10.42 -15.71
C ALA A 179 14.72 -11.52 -16.66
N GLU A 180 14.79 -12.79 -16.22
CA GLU A 180 14.37 -13.94 -17.02
C GLU A 180 12.88 -13.97 -17.33
N ASN A 181 12.07 -13.36 -16.43
CA ASN A 181 10.61 -13.33 -16.53
C ASN A 181 10.03 -11.94 -16.85
N GLN A 182 10.87 -10.98 -17.28
CA GLN A 182 10.46 -9.64 -17.71
C GLN A 182 9.69 -8.87 -16.62
N LEU A 183 10.16 -8.98 -15.38
CA LEU A 183 9.71 -8.15 -14.28
C LEU A 183 10.56 -6.89 -14.22
N GLU A 184 9.94 -5.75 -14.02
CA GLU A 184 10.60 -4.45 -13.99
C GLU A 184 11.42 -4.24 -12.72
N TYR A 185 10.97 -4.84 -11.60
CA TYR A 185 11.53 -4.52 -10.29
C TYR A 185 11.70 -5.74 -9.39
N ILE A 186 12.55 -5.56 -8.38
CA ILE A 186 12.50 -6.30 -7.12
C ILE A 186 12.28 -5.32 -5.97
N ILE A 187 11.69 -5.78 -4.85
CA ILE A 187 11.72 -5.08 -3.57
C ILE A 187 12.67 -5.80 -2.64
N ILE A 188 13.52 -5.04 -1.95
CA ILE A 188 14.26 -5.46 -0.78
C ILE A 188 13.48 -4.91 0.41
N ASP A 189 12.73 -5.80 1.09
CA ASP A 189 11.79 -5.43 2.16
C ASP A 189 12.50 -5.24 3.51
N GLU A 190 11.77 -5.18 4.62
CA GLU A 190 12.29 -4.95 5.97
C GLU A 190 13.50 -5.82 6.31
N GLY A 191 14.57 -5.21 6.86
CA GLY A 191 15.76 -5.90 7.34
C GLY A 191 17.07 -5.59 6.59
N TRP A 192 17.01 -4.86 5.46
CA TRP A 192 18.23 -4.40 4.77
C TRP A 192 18.94 -3.26 5.51
N SER A 193 18.20 -2.50 6.32
CA SER A 193 18.71 -1.46 7.21
C SER A 193 18.17 -1.63 8.61
N GLY A 194 18.83 -1.05 9.60
CA GLY A 194 18.33 -0.95 10.96
C GLY A 194 17.19 0.09 11.08
N LYS A 195 16.66 0.20 12.30
CA LYS A 195 15.47 1.03 12.58
C LYS A 195 15.78 2.50 12.83
N GLU A 196 17.02 2.84 13.10
CA GLU A 196 17.38 4.20 13.52
C GLU A 196 17.90 5.05 12.34
N SER A 197 18.60 4.44 11.38
CA SER A 197 19.11 5.17 10.23
C SER A 197 19.06 4.33 8.97
N LEU A 198 18.51 4.92 7.90
CA LEU A 198 18.56 4.35 6.56
C LEU A 198 19.89 4.58 5.85
N MET A 199 20.82 5.36 6.44
CA MET A 199 22.10 5.75 5.84
C MET A 199 23.30 5.11 6.50
N GLU A 200 23.22 4.89 7.82
CA GLU A 200 24.36 4.50 8.65
C GLU A 200 24.23 3.08 9.19
N ASP A 201 23.01 2.54 9.21
CA ASP A 201 22.71 1.24 9.81
C ASP A 201 22.30 0.22 8.75
N ILE A 202 23.15 0.04 7.74
CA ILE A 202 22.92 -0.93 6.66
C ILE A 202 23.39 -2.30 7.09
N SER A 203 22.58 -3.34 6.81
CA SER A 203 22.96 -4.72 7.08
C SER A 203 24.29 -5.08 6.41
N PRO A 204 25.29 -5.64 7.14
CA PRO A 204 26.59 -5.97 6.56
C PRO A 204 26.51 -7.10 5.51
N GLU A 205 25.42 -7.85 5.46
CA GLU A 205 25.18 -8.89 4.46
C GLU A 205 24.60 -8.33 3.14
N ILE A 206 24.21 -7.06 3.11
CA ILE A 206 23.62 -6.37 1.94
C ILE A 206 24.62 -5.36 1.36
N ASN A 207 24.96 -5.55 0.09
CA ASN A 207 25.73 -4.58 -0.70
C ASN A 207 24.80 -3.96 -1.76
N LEU A 208 24.19 -2.81 -1.42
CA LEU A 208 23.25 -2.15 -2.30
C LEU A 208 23.89 -1.66 -3.60
N GLU A 209 25.10 -1.13 -3.57
CA GLU A 209 25.81 -0.66 -4.78
C GLU A 209 26.03 -1.82 -5.76
N GLU A 210 26.46 -2.97 -5.25
CA GLU A 210 26.63 -4.18 -6.06
C GLU A 210 25.29 -4.67 -6.64
N LEU A 211 24.22 -4.67 -5.85
CA LEU A 211 22.88 -5.07 -6.30
C LEU A 211 22.35 -4.11 -7.36
N VAL A 212 22.50 -2.80 -7.19
CA VAL A 212 22.08 -1.80 -8.18
C VAL A 212 22.85 -1.97 -9.49
N ALA A 213 24.19 -2.12 -9.40
CA ALA A 213 25.02 -2.36 -10.59
C ALA A 213 24.61 -3.66 -11.32
N TYR A 214 24.29 -4.72 -10.56
CA TYR A 214 23.83 -6.00 -11.09
C TYR A 214 22.45 -5.87 -11.74
N GLY A 215 21.51 -5.22 -11.08
CA GLY A 215 20.16 -4.94 -11.58
C GLY A 215 20.17 -4.11 -12.86
N ASN A 216 20.94 -3.03 -12.89
CA ASN A 216 21.09 -2.19 -14.08
C ASN A 216 21.62 -2.97 -15.29
N LYS A 217 22.60 -3.87 -15.07
CA LYS A 217 23.12 -4.75 -16.15
C LYS A 217 22.05 -5.70 -16.68
N LYS A 218 21.07 -6.07 -15.87
CA LYS A 218 19.99 -7.00 -16.19
C LYS A 218 18.68 -6.29 -16.61
N GLY A 219 18.63 -4.96 -16.51
CA GLY A 219 17.42 -4.17 -16.79
C GLY A 219 16.35 -4.23 -15.70
N VAL A 220 16.73 -4.58 -14.46
CA VAL A 220 15.83 -4.72 -13.31
C VAL A 220 16.09 -3.60 -12.30
N GLY A 221 15.04 -2.85 -11.94
CA GLY A 221 15.10 -1.82 -10.92
C GLY A 221 14.99 -2.38 -9.49
N ILE A 222 15.49 -1.64 -8.52
CA ILE A 222 15.40 -2.00 -7.10
C ILE A 222 14.58 -0.95 -6.37
N ILE A 223 13.61 -1.40 -5.58
CA ILE A 223 12.81 -0.61 -4.64
C ILE A 223 13.21 -1.04 -3.24
N LEU A 224 13.38 -0.10 -2.32
CA LEU A 224 13.74 -0.37 -0.93
C LEU A 224 12.54 -0.18 -0.02
N TRP A 225 12.46 -0.93 1.06
CA TRP A 225 11.51 -0.73 2.13
C TRP A 225 12.02 0.32 3.13
N ALA A 226 11.11 1.09 3.69
CA ALA A 226 11.35 1.97 4.82
C ALA A 226 10.09 2.08 5.67
N SER A 227 10.19 2.25 6.99
CA SER A 227 9.04 2.71 7.75
C SER A 227 8.91 4.24 7.62
N TRP A 228 7.68 4.73 7.69
CA TRP A 228 7.44 6.18 7.72
C TRP A 228 8.23 6.87 8.85
N ARG A 229 8.33 6.20 10.00
CA ARG A 229 9.10 6.66 11.15
C ARG A 229 10.58 6.78 10.86
N ASN A 230 11.25 5.74 10.33
CA ASN A 230 12.69 5.77 10.13
C ASN A 230 13.11 6.65 8.95
N LEU A 231 12.22 6.87 7.99
CA LEU A 231 12.46 7.79 6.89
C LEU A 231 12.30 9.26 7.32
N THR A 232 11.25 9.58 8.10
CA THR A 232 10.91 10.98 8.42
C THR A 232 11.28 11.42 9.83
N GLY A 233 11.49 10.49 10.76
CA GLY A 233 11.82 10.78 12.15
C GLY A 233 10.68 11.37 12.98
N GLY A 234 9.77 12.12 12.36
CA GLY A 234 8.67 12.79 13.07
C GLY A 234 7.43 13.04 12.21
N GLY A 235 7.48 12.61 10.95
CA GLY A 235 6.39 12.77 10.00
C GLY A 235 6.53 13.97 9.06
N ASP A 236 7.24 15.01 9.45
CA ASP A 236 7.52 16.16 8.60
C ASP A 236 8.67 15.86 7.61
N ILE A 237 8.58 16.45 6.42
CA ILE A 237 9.65 16.33 5.42
C ILE A 237 10.67 17.43 5.62
N SER A 238 11.78 17.06 6.21
CA SER A 238 12.93 17.92 6.47
C SER A 238 13.98 17.82 5.33
N PRO A 239 14.96 18.72 5.29
CA PRO A 239 16.11 18.58 4.38
C PRO A 239 16.86 17.25 4.55
N ALA A 240 16.87 16.66 5.75
CA ALA A 240 17.47 15.36 6.00
C ALA A 240 16.71 14.22 5.30
N VAL A 241 15.38 14.27 5.28
CA VAL A 241 14.58 13.32 4.50
C VAL A 241 14.87 13.43 3.01
N GLU A 242 14.92 14.65 2.47
CA GLU A 242 15.29 14.87 1.07
C GLU A 242 16.70 14.36 0.76
N GLN A 243 17.65 14.50 1.69
CA GLN A 243 18.99 13.97 1.53
C GLN A 243 19.01 12.44 1.41
N VAL A 244 18.21 11.72 2.22
CA VAL A 244 18.06 10.26 2.11
C VAL A 244 17.49 9.88 0.75
N ILE A 245 16.39 10.51 0.33
CA ILE A 245 15.75 10.22 -0.97
C ILE A 245 16.72 10.51 -2.12
N SER A 246 17.40 11.64 -2.09
CA SER A 246 18.39 12.03 -3.10
C SER A 246 19.56 11.06 -3.17
N HIS A 247 20.09 10.61 -2.02
CA HIS A 247 21.19 9.65 -1.96
C HIS A 247 20.84 8.34 -2.67
N TYR A 248 19.70 7.75 -2.35
CA TYR A 248 19.27 6.48 -2.96
C TYR A 248 18.88 6.64 -4.44
N ALA A 249 18.31 7.78 -4.82
CA ALA A 249 18.07 8.09 -6.23
C ALA A 249 19.38 8.17 -7.04
N GLN A 250 20.40 8.84 -6.49
CA GLN A 250 21.73 8.93 -7.11
C GLN A 250 22.44 7.58 -7.18
N MET A 251 22.28 6.71 -6.18
CA MET A 251 22.77 5.34 -6.22
C MET A 251 22.10 4.52 -7.35
N GLY A 252 20.88 4.88 -7.77
CA GLY A 252 20.12 4.21 -8.84
C GLY A 252 18.92 3.41 -8.36
N ILE A 253 18.55 3.51 -7.08
CA ILE A 253 17.31 2.97 -6.52
C ILE A 253 16.11 3.64 -7.21
N LYS A 254 15.03 2.89 -7.45
CA LYS A 254 13.86 3.33 -8.22
C LYS A 254 12.71 3.84 -7.39
N GLY A 255 12.69 3.53 -6.09
CA GLY A 255 11.59 3.95 -5.23
C GLY A 255 11.69 3.39 -3.83
N PHE A 256 10.67 3.73 -3.04
CA PHE A 256 10.48 3.20 -1.70
C PHE A 256 9.08 2.60 -1.52
N LYS A 257 9.04 1.41 -0.89
CA LYS A 257 7.86 0.93 -0.19
C LYS A 257 7.92 1.50 1.22
N ILE A 258 6.98 2.40 1.55
CA ILE A 258 6.97 3.11 2.84
C ILE A 258 5.81 2.59 3.68
N ASP A 259 6.14 2.02 4.82
CA ASP A 259 5.23 1.27 5.67
C ASP A 259 4.97 1.93 7.03
N PHE A 260 4.01 1.39 7.78
CA PHE A 260 3.66 1.78 9.15
C PHE A 260 3.20 3.23 9.31
N PHE A 261 2.43 3.75 8.34
CA PHE A 261 1.67 4.98 8.58
C PHE A 261 0.62 4.76 9.65
N ASP A 262 -0.24 3.76 9.51
CA ASP A 262 -1.28 3.30 10.45
C ASP A 262 -2.13 4.42 11.05
N ARG A 263 -2.21 5.56 10.37
CA ARG A 263 -2.98 6.74 10.74
C ARG A 263 -3.20 7.65 9.55
N ASP A 264 -4.25 8.45 9.62
CA ASP A 264 -4.63 9.41 8.57
C ASP A 264 -5.07 10.76 9.15
N ASP A 265 -4.50 11.15 10.31
CA ASP A 265 -4.64 12.53 10.78
C ASP A 265 -3.90 13.52 9.86
N GLN A 266 -4.12 14.79 10.06
CA GLN A 266 -3.57 15.84 9.17
C GLN A 266 -2.05 15.73 8.98
N LEU A 267 -1.29 15.35 10.01
CA LEU A 267 0.18 15.21 9.88
C LEU A 267 0.54 14.09 8.90
N ALA A 268 -0.07 12.90 9.04
CA ALA A 268 0.19 11.78 8.15
C ALA A 268 -0.20 12.09 6.69
N ILE A 269 -1.36 12.72 6.49
CA ILE A 269 -1.82 13.13 5.15
C ILE A 269 -0.87 14.18 4.54
N SER A 270 -0.50 15.20 5.31
CA SER A 270 0.44 16.24 4.82
C SER A 270 1.82 15.66 4.53
N SER A 271 2.31 14.76 5.38
CA SER A 271 3.58 14.05 5.17
C SER A 271 3.55 13.22 3.88
N THR A 272 2.45 12.52 3.62
CA THR A 272 2.28 11.73 2.38
C THR A 272 2.40 12.61 1.14
N GLU A 273 1.74 13.76 1.13
CA GLU A 273 1.82 14.70 0.00
C GLU A 273 3.22 15.26 -0.18
N GLN A 274 3.89 15.63 0.91
CA GLN A 274 5.27 16.13 0.89
C GLN A 274 6.27 15.07 0.43
N LEU A 275 6.12 13.82 0.90
CA LEU A 275 6.94 12.69 0.47
C LEU A 275 6.77 12.44 -1.04
N ALA A 276 5.53 12.45 -1.53
CA ALA A 276 5.25 12.27 -2.95
C ALA A 276 5.90 13.34 -3.81
N ALA A 277 5.82 14.61 -3.40
CA ALA A 277 6.46 15.73 -4.08
C ALA A 277 7.99 15.63 -4.05
N CYS A 278 8.57 15.29 -2.90
CA CYS A 278 10.01 15.10 -2.73
C CYS A 278 10.52 13.92 -3.58
N ALA A 279 9.85 12.78 -3.50
CA ALA A 279 10.19 11.60 -4.31
C ALA A 279 10.09 11.89 -5.82
N ALA A 280 9.05 12.60 -6.26
CA ALA A 280 8.90 12.99 -7.66
C ALA A 280 10.05 13.87 -8.17
N LYS A 281 10.53 14.81 -7.35
CA LYS A 281 11.70 15.65 -7.67
C LYS A 281 12.95 14.83 -7.98
N HIS A 282 13.08 13.65 -7.37
CA HIS A 282 14.21 12.75 -7.52
C HIS A 282 13.87 11.52 -8.40
N HIS A 283 12.75 11.53 -9.11
CA HIS A 283 12.27 10.44 -9.96
C HIS A 283 12.14 9.09 -9.21
N MET A 284 11.62 9.13 -7.99
CA MET A 284 11.42 7.97 -7.14
C MET A 284 9.95 7.56 -7.09
N LEU A 285 9.68 6.27 -7.27
CA LEU A 285 8.37 5.65 -7.13
C LEU A 285 8.04 5.40 -5.66
N LEU A 286 6.76 5.38 -5.33
CA LEU A 286 6.26 5.10 -3.99
C LEU A 286 5.19 4.02 -3.99
N ASP A 287 5.27 3.14 -3.00
CA ASP A 287 4.24 2.22 -2.57
C ASP A 287 3.98 2.45 -1.08
N LEU A 288 2.73 2.73 -0.69
CA LEU A 288 2.41 3.23 0.65
C LEU A 288 1.58 2.23 1.44
N HIS A 289 2.13 1.71 2.52
CA HIS A 289 1.51 0.74 3.41
C HIS A 289 0.97 1.37 4.70
N GLY A 290 -0.05 0.75 5.32
CA GLY A 290 -0.76 1.31 6.46
C GLY A 290 -1.63 2.52 6.12
N LEU A 291 -1.90 2.77 4.84
CA LEU A 291 -2.64 3.94 4.35
C LEU A 291 -3.56 3.52 3.19
N LYS A 292 -4.78 4.08 3.12
CA LYS A 292 -5.68 3.92 1.98
C LYS A 292 -5.48 5.06 0.97
N PRO A 293 -5.82 4.88 -0.32
CA PRO A 293 -5.82 5.97 -1.28
C PRO A 293 -6.91 7.00 -0.94
N PHE A 294 -6.63 8.26 -1.25
CA PHE A 294 -7.54 9.38 -1.02
C PHE A 294 -7.51 10.44 -2.15
N GLY A 295 -7.10 10.01 -3.34
CA GLY A 295 -7.06 10.84 -4.54
C GLY A 295 -5.71 11.52 -4.80
N ILE A 296 -4.76 11.46 -3.89
CA ILE A 296 -3.42 12.07 -4.05
C ILE A 296 -2.63 11.48 -5.20
N GLN A 297 -2.85 10.20 -5.52
CA GLN A 297 -2.17 9.51 -6.63
C GLN A 297 -2.44 10.15 -8.00
N ARG A 298 -3.54 10.90 -8.17
CA ARG A 298 -3.74 11.69 -9.39
C ARG A 298 -2.82 12.91 -9.43
N ALA A 299 -2.64 13.58 -8.30
CA ALA A 299 -1.74 14.74 -8.19
C ALA A 299 -0.27 14.30 -8.28
N TYR A 300 0.05 13.15 -7.74
CA TYR A 300 1.39 12.57 -7.69
C TYR A 300 1.36 11.12 -8.17
N PRO A 301 1.32 10.88 -9.50
CA PRO A 301 1.25 9.53 -10.06
C PRO A 301 2.50 8.67 -9.83
N ASN A 302 3.55 9.20 -9.23
CA ASN A 302 4.66 8.42 -8.71
C ASN A 302 4.31 7.59 -7.47
N ILE A 303 3.15 7.82 -6.82
CA ILE A 303 2.56 6.88 -5.88
C ILE A 303 1.82 5.83 -6.71
N LEU A 304 2.41 4.65 -6.84
CA LEU A 304 1.84 3.58 -7.64
C LEU A 304 0.78 2.80 -6.88
N ASN A 305 1.03 2.46 -5.63
CA ASN A 305 0.12 1.66 -4.82
C ASN A 305 -0.13 2.25 -3.43
N PHE A 306 -1.24 1.77 -2.85
CA PHE A 306 -1.57 1.88 -1.44
C PHE A 306 -2.04 0.52 -0.93
N GLU A 307 -1.61 0.14 0.26
CA GLU A 307 -2.13 -1.07 0.90
C GLU A 307 -3.59 -0.87 1.33
N GLY A 308 -3.85 -0.25 2.43
CA GLY A 308 -5.18 0.03 3.00
C GLY A 308 -6.23 -1.07 2.77
N VAL A 309 -5.82 -2.33 2.78
CA VAL A 309 -6.60 -3.53 2.49
C VAL A 309 -6.11 -4.68 3.37
N LYS A 310 -6.95 -5.67 3.64
CA LYS A 310 -6.50 -6.93 4.23
C LYS A 310 -5.87 -7.78 3.12
N GLY A 311 -4.57 -7.57 2.84
CA GLY A 311 -3.84 -8.25 1.79
C GLY A 311 -3.50 -9.72 2.11
N LEU A 312 -2.91 -10.41 1.13
CA LEU A 312 -2.49 -11.81 1.27
C LEU A 312 -1.54 -12.03 2.44
N GLU A 313 -0.73 -11.06 2.82
CA GLU A 313 0.20 -11.14 3.94
C GLU A 313 -0.48 -11.53 5.25
N ASN A 314 -1.76 -11.15 5.44
CA ASN A 314 -2.56 -11.53 6.59
C ASN A 314 -2.81 -13.05 6.70
N SER A 315 -2.56 -13.81 5.63
CA SER A 315 -2.59 -15.27 5.67
C SER A 315 -1.53 -15.87 6.61
N LYS A 316 -0.43 -15.15 6.86
CA LYS A 316 0.68 -15.60 7.74
C LYS A 316 0.22 -15.76 9.19
N TRP A 317 -0.76 -14.97 9.63
CA TRP A 317 -1.28 -14.95 11.01
C TRP A 317 -2.81 -14.97 11.11
N GLU A 318 -3.48 -15.46 10.07
CA GLU A 318 -4.93 -15.61 10.08
C GLU A 318 -5.39 -16.43 11.29
N PRO A 319 -6.32 -15.94 12.13
CA PRO A 319 -6.80 -16.67 13.28
C PRO A 319 -7.49 -17.96 12.87
N ILE A 320 -7.17 -19.07 13.56
CA ILE A 320 -7.83 -20.36 13.39
C ILE A 320 -8.85 -20.55 14.52
N VAL A 321 -10.12 -20.63 14.18
CA VAL A 321 -11.23 -20.80 15.12
C VAL A 321 -11.97 -22.09 14.77
N ASN A 322 -12.15 -22.98 15.75
CA ASN A 322 -12.77 -24.29 15.55
C ASN A 322 -12.16 -25.11 14.39
N GLY A 323 -10.85 -25.02 14.22
CA GLY A 323 -10.11 -25.77 13.20
C GLY A 323 -10.17 -25.19 11.78
N ALA A 324 -10.76 -24.01 11.59
CA ALA A 324 -10.82 -23.33 10.31
C ALA A 324 -10.36 -21.85 10.43
N PRO A 325 -9.88 -21.22 9.35
CA PRO A 325 -9.57 -19.80 9.35
C PRO A 325 -10.83 -18.97 9.65
N LEU A 326 -10.66 -17.91 10.43
CA LEU A 326 -11.76 -17.01 10.81
C LEU A 326 -12.37 -16.35 9.58
N HIS A 327 -11.54 -15.88 8.65
CA HIS A 327 -11.98 -15.20 7.45
C HIS A 327 -11.97 -16.13 6.23
N ASP A 328 -12.91 -15.92 5.33
CA ASP A 328 -12.99 -16.58 4.03
C ASP A 328 -12.31 -15.68 2.97
N PHE A 329 -11.01 -15.88 2.78
CA PHE A 329 -10.24 -15.08 1.82
C PHE A 329 -10.77 -15.19 0.39
N PRO A 330 -11.10 -16.37 -0.16
CA PRO A 330 -11.66 -16.46 -1.51
C PRO A 330 -12.93 -15.63 -1.72
N ARG A 331 -13.81 -15.56 -0.73
CA ARG A 331 -14.98 -14.69 -0.77
C ARG A 331 -14.60 -13.21 -0.65
N TYR A 332 -13.71 -12.90 0.28
CA TYR A 332 -13.20 -11.55 0.47
C TYR A 332 -12.55 -11.00 -0.81
N ASP A 333 -11.72 -11.78 -1.47
CA ASP A 333 -10.95 -11.40 -2.67
C ASP A 333 -11.87 -11.07 -3.87
N VAL A 334 -13.06 -11.61 -3.93
CA VAL A 334 -14.03 -11.30 -5.00
C VAL A 334 -15.07 -10.23 -4.62
N THR A 335 -15.08 -9.77 -3.37
CA THR A 335 -16.02 -8.74 -2.89
C THR A 335 -15.35 -7.43 -2.54
N ALA A 336 -14.24 -7.46 -1.81
CA ALA A 336 -13.54 -6.27 -1.36
C ALA A 336 -13.09 -5.32 -2.50
N PRO A 337 -12.63 -5.80 -3.67
CA PRO A 337 -12.21 -4.93 -4.75
C PRO A 337 -13.29 -3.98 -5.24
N TYR A 338 -14.54 -4.43 -5.31
CA TYR A 338 -15.68 -3.59 -5.73
C TYR A 338 -15.89 -2.36 -4.85
N LEU A 339 -15.45 -2.43 -3.60
CA LEU A 339 -15.51 -1.32 -2.66
C LEU A 339 -14.17 -0.62 -2.55
N ARG A 340 -13.10 -1.38 -2.25
CA ARG A 340 -11.78 -0.82 -1.95
C ARG A 340 -11.17 -0.08 -3.14
N GLN A 341 -11.29 -0.61 -4.35
CA GLN A 341 -10.71 -0.01 -5.56
C GLN A 341 -11.44 1.27 -6.00
N LEU A 342 -12.63 1.58 -5.47
CA LEU A 342 -13.25 2.90 -5.65
C LEU A 342 -12.37 4.04 -5.11
N ALA A 343 -11.52 3.76 -4.14
CA ALA A 343 -10.56 4.74 -3.63
C ALA A 343 -9.28 4.83 -4.48
N GLY A 344 -8.97 3.81 -5.28
CA GLY A 344 -7.78 3.74 -6.12
C GLY A 344 -7.01 2.43 -5.97
N PRO A 345 -5.78 2.35 -6.49
CA PRO A 345 -4.95 1.16 -6.54
C PRO A 345 -4.84 0.43 -5.19
N MET A 346 -4.71 -0.89 -5.26
CA MET A 346 -4.73 -1.76 -4.10
C MET A 346 -3.54 -2.72 -4.10
N ASP A 347 -2.58 -2.50 -3.19
CA ASP A 347 -1.49 -3.45 -2.97
C ASP A 347 -1.94 -4.62 -2.09
N TYR A 348 -2.59 -5.59 -2.72
CA TYR A 348 -3.05 -6.82 -2.08
C TYR A 348 -1.92 -7.85 -1.92
N THR A 349 -0.86 -7.75 -2.70
CA THR A 349 0.28 -8.69 -2.76
C THR A 349 -0.11 -10.13 -3.12
N PRO A 350 -0.80 -10.38 -4.26
CA PRO A 350 -1.21 -11.73 -4.65
C PRO A 350 -0.05 -12.61 -5.10
N GLY A 351 -0.33 -13.88 -5.41
CA GLY A 351 0.59 -14.75 -6.10
C GLY A 351 1.06 -15.99 -5.33
N ALA A 352 0.41 -16.37 -4.24
CA ALA A 352 0.76 -17.58 -3.50
C ALA A 352 0.69 -18.84 -4.38
N MET A 353 1.76 -19.61 -4.43
CA MET A 353 1.85 -20.88 -5.14
C MET A 353 1.55 -22.08 -4.24
N VAL A 354 1.60 -21.88 -2.93
CA VAL A 354 1.13 -22.86 -1.94
C VAL A 354 -0.27 -22.48 -1.49
N ASN A 355 -1.24 -23.33 -1.79
CA ASN A 355 -2.66 -23.05 -1.59
C ASN A 355 -3.33 -24.21 -0.89
N ALA A 356 -4.37 -23.92 -0.09
CA ALA A 356 -5.12 -24.93 0.64
C ALA A 356 -6.61 -24.64 0.61
N THR A 357 -7.41 -25.70 0.70
CA THR A 357 -8.83 -25.56 1.02
C THR A 357 -8.97 -24.97 2.42
N ARG A 358 -10.12 -24.40 2.74
CA ARG A 358 -10.40 -23.81 4.05
C ARG A 358 -10.08 -24.76 5.22
N SER A 359 -10.39 -26.05 5.09
CA SER A 359 -10.15 -27.06 6.14
C SER A 359 -8.68 -27.46 6.31
N LEU A 360 -7.88 -27.30 5.27
CA LEU A 360 -6.44 -27.65 5.28
C LEU A 360 -5.52 -26.45 5.46
N PHE A 361 -6.09 -25.26 5.40
CA PHE A 361 -5.33 -24.01 5.60
C PHE A 361 -4.67 -23.97 6.98
N ARG A 362 -3.45 -23.47 7.04
CA ARG A 362 -2.69 -23.20 8.27
C ARG A 362 -2.01 -21.86 8.18
N SER A 363 -2.10 -21.09 9.26
CA SER A 363 -1.31 -19.86 9.41
C SER A 363 0.12 -20.24 9.81
N VAL A 364 1.05 -20.02 8.90
CA VAL A 364 2.48 -20.30 9.13
C VAL A 364 3.29 -19.10 8.64
N ASN A 365 4.00 -18.46 9.54
CA ASN A 365 4.74 -17.25 9.23
C ASN A 365 5.84 -17.46 8.20
N ASP A 366 6.67 -18.51 8.39
CA ASP A 366 7.88 -18.72 7.57
C ASP A 366 7.64 -19.54 6.30
N HIS A 367 6.52 -20.25 6.25
CA HIS A 367 6.09 -21.03 5.08
C HIS A 367 4.61 -20.77 4.80
N PRO A 368 4.27 -19.54 4.40
CA PRO A 368 2.89 -19.14 4.25
C PRO A 368 2.19 -19.87 3.09
N MET A 369 0.87 -19.90 3.17
CA MET A 369 -0.02 -20.40 2.14
C MET A 369 -1.25 -19.53 2.03
N SER A 370 -1.93 -19.57 0.89
CA SER A 370 -3.23 -18.92 0.72
C SER A 370 -4.37 -19.92 0.87
N GLN A 371 -5.57 -19.41 1.15
CA GLN A 371 -6.80 -20.16 0.91
C GLN A 371 -7.13 -20.16 -0.59
N GLY A 372 -7.86 -21.16 -1.07
CA GLY A 372 -8.32 -21.25 -2.46
C GLY A 372 -7.34 -21.98 -3.38
N THR A 373 -7.08 -21.43 -4.55
CA THR A 373 -6.29 -22.06 -5.61
C THR A 373 -5.27 -21.12 -6.23
N ARG A 374 -4.26 -21.67 -6.93
CA ARG A 374 -3.30 -20.88 -7.72
C ARG A 374 -4.00 -20.05 -8.79
N VAL A 375 -4.98 -20.64 -9.49
CA VAL A 375 -5.74 -19.91 -10.52
C VAL A 375 -6.46 -18.69 -9.94
N HIS A 376 -7.00 -18.80 -8.72
CA HIS A 376 -7.57 -17.68 -8.01
C HIS A 376 -6.53 -16.58 -7.75
N GLN A 377 -5.35 -16.94 -7.20
CA GLN A 377 -4.24 -16.02 -6.99
C GLN A 377 -3.80 -15.34 -8.29
N MET A 378 -3.80 -16.09 -9.37
CA MET A 378 -3.45 -15.62 -10.70
C MET A 378 -4.47 -14.64 -11.27
N ALA A 379 -5.76 -14.90 -11.10
CA ALA A 379 -6.83 -14.02 -11.59
C ALA A 379 -6.77 -12.62 -10.95
N MET A 380 -6.24 -12.49 -9.75
CA MET A 380 -6.10 -11.20 -9.05
C MET A 380 -5.23 -10.20 -9.81
N TYR A 381 -4.22 -10.65 -10.54
CA TYR A 381 -3.38 -9.76 -11.38
C TYR A 381 -4.16 -9.11 -12.53
N THR A 382 -5.28 -9.69 -12.93
CA THR A 382 -6.17 -9.12 -13.95
C THR A 382 -7.29 -8.28 -13.34
N VAL A 383 -7.77 -8.69 -12.16
CA VAL A 383 -8.96 -8.06 -11.54
C VAL A 383 -8.59 -6.89 -10.62
N PHE A 384 -7.41 -6.95 -9.98
CA PHE A 384 -6.99 -5.91 -9.06
C PHE A 384 -6.22 -4.81 -9.77
N GLU A 385 -6.65 -3.57 -9.56
CA GLU A 385 -5.90 -2.40 -10.00
C GLU A 385 -4.68 -2.22 -9.09
N ALA A 386 -3.50 -2.48 -9.63
CA ALA A 386 -2.23 -2.29 -8.95
C ALA A 386 -1.16 -1.96 -10.00
N PRO A 387 -0.81 -0.68 -10.20
CA PRO A 387 0.26 -0.28 -11.11
C PRO A 387 1.63 -0.87 -10.78
N LEU A 388 1.86 -1.26 -9.52
CA LEU A 388 3.01 -2.02 -9.08
C LEU A 388 2.53 -3.40 -8.60
N GLN A 389 2.61 -4.41 -9.47
CA GLN A 389 2.07 -5.74 -9.21
C GLN A 389 3.07 -6.62 -8.46
N MET A 390 2.80 -6.94 -7.20
CA MET A 390 3.65 -7.79 -6.38
C MET A 390 3.49 -9.27 -6.70
N LEU A 391 4.60 -9.96 -6.90
CA LEU A 391 4.68 -11.42 -6.90
C LEU A 391 5.11 -11.89 -5.51
N ALA A 392 4.16 -12.36 -4.70
CA ALA A 392 4.38 -12.63 -3.28
C ALA A 392 5.21 -13.88 -3.00
N ASP A 393 5.15 -14.92 -3.86
CA ASP A 393 5.89 -16.15 -3.60
C ASP A 393 7.34 -16.10 -4.10
N SER A 394 8.14 -17.08 -3.68
CA SER A 394 9.57 -17.10 -4.01
C SER A 394 9.83 -17.46 -5.47
N PRO A 395 10.91 -16.94 -6.07
CA PRO A 395 11.37 -17.34 -7.40
C PRO A 395 11.42 -18.85 -7.60
N SER A 396 11.92 -19.59 -6.60
CA SER A 396 12.03 -21.04 -6.68
C SER A 396 10.68 -21.76 -6.80
N LYS A 397 9.60 -21.20 -6.23
CA LYS A 397 8.26 -21.77 -6.36
C LYS A 397 7.64 -21.45 -7.70
N TYR A 398 7.76 -20.19 -8.16
CA TYR A 398 7.27 -19.81 -9.49
C TYR A 398 7.92 -20.62 -10.61
N MET A 399 9.24 -20.84 -10.55
CA MET A 399 9.98 -21.58 -11.57
C MET A 399 9.64 -23.09 -11.62
N LYS A 400 9.07 -23.65 -10.54
CA LYS A 400 8.57 -25.04 -10.53
C LYS A 400 7.20 -25.19 -11.18
N GLU A 401 6.45 -24.09 -11.36
CA GLU A 401 5.09 -24.11 -11.85
C GLU A 401 5.03 -23.75 -13.33
N GLN A 402 5.04 -24.75 -14.22
CA GLN A 402 5.02 -24.52 -15.66
C GLN A 402 3.84 -23.66 -16.13
N ALA A 403 2.68 -23.77 -15.52
CA ALA A 403 1.51 -22.96 -15.86
C ALA A 403 1.71 -21.46 -15.59
N VAL A 404 2.50 -21.10 -14.59
CA VAL A 404 2.77 -19.70 -14.23
C VAL A 404 3.70 -19.04 -15.24
N SER A 405 4.71 -19.75 -15.72
CA SER A 405 5.67 -19.21 -16.68
C SER A 405 5.03 -18.85 -18.04
N TYR A 406 3.97 -19.54 -18.45
CA TYR A 406 3.35 -19.31 -19.75
C TYR A 406 2.19 -18.30 -19.73
N THR A 407 1.47 -18.17 -18.61
CA THR A 407 0.21 -17.39 -18.60
C THR A 407 0.29 -16.09 -17.82
N HIS A 408 1.21 -15.95 -16.88
CA HIS A 408 1.20 -14.82 -15.92
C HIS A 408 2.34 -13.86 -16.10
N LEU A 409 3.55 -14.39 -16.19
CA LEU A 409 4.71 -13.54 -16.33
C LEU A 409 4.77 -12.92 -17.74
N ARG A 410 4.08 -13.52 -18.73
CA ARG A 410 4.03 -13.07 -20.12
C ARG A 410 2.67 -12.53 -20.61
N ALA A 411 1.59 -12.71 -19.87
CA ALA A 411 0.23 -12.40 -20.36
C ALA A 411 -0.07 -10.90 -20.56
N HIS A 412 0.82 -10.00 -20.17
CA HIS A 412 0.64 -8.56 -20.36
C HIS A 412 1.33 -7.98 -21.60
N GLU A 413 1.88 -8.81 -22.50
CA GLU A 413 2.46 -8.32 -23.77
C GLU A 413 1.41 -7.81 -24.77
N THR A 414 0.12 -8.00 -24.55
CA THR A 414 -0.94 -7.70 -25.51
C THR A 414 -1.99 -6.68 -25.08
N SER A 415 -1.82 -5.98 -23.94
CA SER A 415 -2.78 -4.99 -23.49
C SER A 415 -2.11 -3.70 -22.97
N LEU A 416 -1.51 -2.96 -23.89
CA LEU A 416 -1.25 -1.53 -23.79
C LEU A 416 -1.89 -0.83 -24.96
#